data_18f2421eab355701125f932458f36284
#
_entry.id   18f2421eab355701125f932458f36284
#
_cell.length_a   1.000
_cell.length_b   1.000
_cell.length_c   1.000
_cell.angle_alpha   90.00
_cell.angle_beta   90.00
_cell.angle_gamma   90.00
#
_symmetry.space_group_name_H-M   'P 1'
#
loop_
_entity.id
_entity.type
_entity.pdbx_description
1 polymer ?
#
loop_
_entity_poly.entity_id
_entity_poly.type
_entity_poly.pdbx_seq_one_letter_code
_entity_poly.pdbx_strand_id
1 'polypeptide(L)'
;MLRGRVAALEGLDLEDLNATRAGMDEALVSLLPEGLSNVGAAQGRTRLATLMTLRWLAVAGQTLAVLFVYFGLGFNLPLSLCLAVIAASAWLNVFLSFAAVGPQLLKGWDAALQIGFDVVQLALLISLTGGLSNPFLLFLIAPVTVAASSLRGRYTALISVLAIGMAALMPLFAFELPWREGDVLILPQLFEGGHFAALCIGIVFFALSAQRVNEDEAKMVRALDAAAVVMSREQRLSALGAMSAMAAHELGTPLATIHLVSKELYAMFP
;
A
#
# COMPACT_ATOMS: atom_id res chain seq x y z
N MET A 1 1.53 -55.64 9.71
CA MET A 1 0.81 -54.48 10.27
C MET A 1 1.08 -53.17 9.52
N LEU A 2 2.07 -53.01 8.66
CA LEU A 2 2.37 -51.77 7.90
C LEU A 2 1.55 -51.60 6.58
N ARG A 3 1.05 -52.68 5.98
CA ARG A 3 0.25 -52.60 4.74
C ARG A 3 -1.18 -52.08 4.94
N GLY A 4 -1.77 -52.14 6.12
CA GLY A 4 -3.11 -51.61 6.41
C GLY A 4 -3.17 -50.09 6.67
N ARG A 5 -2.01 -49.47 6.95
CA ARG A 5 -1.96 -48.01 7.15
C ARG A 5 -1.74 -47.18 5.87
N VAL A 6 -1.21 -47.81 4.81
CA VAL A 6 -1.00 -47.18 3.53
C VAL A 6 -2.32 -47.11 2.72
N ALA A 7 -3.17 -48.14 2.84
CA ALA A 7 -4.49 -48.16 2.18
C ALA A 7 -5.50 -47.17 2.76
N ALA A 8 -5.27 -46.67 3.99
CA ALA A 8 -6.12 -45.63 4.59
C ALA A 8 -5.77 -44.22 4.13
N LEU A 9 -4.65 -44.03 3.44
CA LEU A 9 -4.21 -42.71 2.91
C LEU A 9 -4.57 -42.52 1.42
N GLU A 10 -4.92 -43.62 0.71
CA GLU A 10 -5.29 -43.56 -0.70
C GLU A 10 -6.78 -43.20 -0.94
N GLY A 11 -7.59 -43.07 0.12
CA GLY A 11 -9.00 -42.70 0.03
C GLY A 11 -9.35 -41.29 0.47
N LEU A 12 -8.36 -40.45 0.77
CA LEU A 12 -8.63 -39.04 1.09
C LEU A 12 -8.71 -38.24 -0.22
N ASP A 13 -9.95 -37.92 -0.59
CA ASP A 13 -10.26 -37.09 -1.74
C ASP A 13 -9.63 -35.68 -1.55
N LEU A 14 -8.99 -35.15 -2.58
CA LEU A 14 -8.38 -33.83 -2.58
C LEU A 14 -9.40 -32.71 -2.27
N GLU A 15 -10.68 -32.96 -2.54
CA GLU A 15 -11.79 -32.07 -2.16
C GLU A 15 -12.00 -32.03 -0.64
N ASP A 16 -11.92 -33.19 0.06
CA ASP A 16 -12.03 -33.24 1.52
C ASP A 16 -10.87 -32.55 2.24
N LEU A 17 -9.67 -32.65 1.69
CA LEU A 17 -8.49 -31.94 2.22
C LEU A 17 -8.61 -30.42 2.01
N ASN A 18 -9.15 -29.99 0.88
CA ASN A 18 -9.38 -28.58 0.60
C ASN A 18 -10.54 -28.02 1.47
N ALA A 19 -11.62 -28.79 1.69
CA ALA A 19 -12.70 -28.42 2.59
C ALA A 19 -12.22 -28.33 4.05
N THR A 20 -11.42 -29.28 4.50
CA THR A 20 -10.82 -29.26 5.85
C THR A 20 -9.85 -28.09 6.03
N ARG A 21 -9.09 -27.74 5.01
CA ARG A 21 -8.17 -26.60 5.00
C ARG A 21 -8.94 -25.27 5.02
N ALA A 22 -10.02 -25.15 4.25
CA ALA A 22 -10.89 -23.98 4.26
C ALA A 22 -11.58 -23.78 5.62
N GLY A 23 -12.08 -24.86 6.23
CA GLY A 23 -12.68 -24.81 7.57
C GLY A 23 -11.65 -24.50 8.68
N MET A 24 -10.42 -24.95 8.52
CA MET A 24 -9.33 -24.64 9.45
C MET A 24 -8.86 -23.19 9.31
N ASP A 25 -8.84 -22.65 8.09
CA ASP A 25 -8.52 -21.24 7.83
C ASP A 25 -9.63 -20.30 8.36
N GLU A 26 -10.91 -20.67 8.22
CA GLU A 26 -12.03 -19.94 8.84
C GLU A 26 -12.01 -20.01 10.37
N ALA A 27 -11.71 -21.16 10.95
CA ALA A 27 -11.57 -21.32 12.40
C ALA A 27 -10.37 -20.55 12.95
N LEU A 28 -9.25 -20.49 12.22
CA LEU A 28 -8.08 -19.66 12.56
C LEU A 28 -8.40 -18.17 12.48
N VAL A 29 -9.16 -17.74 11.48
CA VAL A 29 -9.61 -16.34 11.33
C VAL A 29 -10.56 -15.96 12.45
N SER A 30 -11.46 -16.85 12.89
CA SER A 30 -12.38 -16.59 14.01
C SER A 30 -11.69 -16.53 15.38
N LEU A 31 -10.52 -17.13 15.52
CA LEU A 31 -9.69 -17.07 16.73
C LEU A 31 -8.77 -15.84 16.79
N LEU A 32 -8.63 -15.11 15.67
CA LEU A 32 -7.90 -13.84 15.68
C LEU A 32 -8.71 -12.78 16.42
N PRO A 33 -8.09 -11.99 17.31
CA PRO A 33 -8.78 -10.86 17.94
C PRO A 33 -9.35 -9.93 16.85
N GLU A 34 -10.60 -9.48 17.00
CA GLU A 34 -11.27 -8.59 16.03
C GLU A 34 -10.46 -7.34 15.64
N GLY A 35 -9.45 -6.97 16.46
CA GLY A 35 -8.51 -5.90 16.16
C GLY A 35 -7.57 -6.18 14.98
N LEU A 36 -7.19 -7.44 14.71
CA LEU A 36 -6.22 -7.77 13.64
C LEU A 36 -6.88 -7.83 12.25
N SER A 37 -8.15 -8.23 12.17
CA SER A 37 -8.91 -8.18 10.91
C SER A 37 -9.17 -6.74 10.44
N ASN A 38 -9.31 -5.81 11.39
CA ASN A 38 -9.53 -4.39 11.11
C ASN A 38 -8.26 -3.63 10.68
N VAL A 39 -7.06 -4.09 11.06
CA VAL A 39 -5.79 -3.44 10.67
C VAL A 39 -5.54 -3.57 9.16
N GLY A 40 -5.80 -4.75 8.57
CA GLY A 40 -5.69 -4.94 7.12
C GLY A 40 -6.71 -4.13 6.32
N ALA A 41 -7.94 -4.04 6.81
CA ALA A 41 -9.01 -3.24 6.21
C ALA A 41 -8.77 -1.73 6.37
N ALA A 42 -8.17 -1.31 7.49
CA ALA A 42 -7.79 0.08 7.73
C ALA A 42 -6.63 0.53 6.83
N GLN A 43 -5.62 -0.32 6.56
CA GLN A 43 -4.52 -0.02 5.64
C GLN A 43 -5.01 0.17 4.19
N GLY A 44 -5.95 -0.64 3.71
CA GLY A 44 -6.57 -0.44 2.38
C GLY A 44 -7.35 0.87 2.27
N ARG A 45 -8.07 1.24 3.34
CA ARG A 45 -8.86 2.47 3.41
C ARG A 45 -8.01 3.74 3.49
N THR A 46 -6.92 3.69 4.23
CA THR A 46 -5.95 4.79 4.35
C THR A 46 -5.27 5.06 3.00
N ARG A 47 -4.94 4.04 2.23
CA ARG A 47 -4.29 4.17 0.92
C ARG A 47 -5.18 4.89 -0.10
N LEU A 48 -6.48 4.59 -0.17
CA LEU A 48 -7.40 5.28 -1.08
C LEU A 48 -7.54 6.76 -0.71
N ALA A 49 -7.77 7.07 0.56
CA ALA A 49 -7.86 8.45 1.04
C ALA A 49 -6.55 9.22 0.79
N THR A 50 -5.40 8.58 0.98
CA THR A 50 -4.10 9.18 0.71
C THR A 50 -3.91 9.51 -0.77
N LEU A 51 -4.26 8.59 -1.68
CA LEU A 51 -4.18 8.84 -3.13
C LEU A 51 -5.09 9.99 -3.55
N MET A 52 -6.31 10.06 -3.02
CA MET A 52 -7.24 11.17 -3.28
C MET A 52 -6.71 12.52 -2.78
N THR A 53 -6.11 12.54 -1.59
CA THR A 53 -5.52 13.76 -1.01
C THR A 53 -4.31 14.22 -1.84
N LEU A 54 -3.42 13.29 -2.23
CA LEU A 54 -2.27 13.61 -3.08
C LEU A 54 -2.70 14.15 -4.45
N ARG A 55 -3.78 13.61 -5.03
CA ARG A 55 -4.33 14.12 -6.30
C ARG A 55 -4.90 15.52 -6.15
N TRP A 56 -5.64 15.84 -5.07
CA TRP A 56 -6.08 17.21 -4.82
C TRP A 56 -4.92 18.18 -4.66
N LEU A 57 -3.85 17.76 -3.98
CA LEU A 57 -2.63 18.56 -3.87
C LEU A 57 -1.98 18.79 -5.24
N ALA A 58 -1.91 17.76 -6.08
CA ALA A 58 -1.38 17.85 -7.44
C ALA A 58 -2.24 18.81 -8.31
N VAL A 59 -3.57 18.67 -8.28
CA VAL A 59 -4.50 19.56 -9.02
C VAL A 59 -4.31 21.01 -8.58
N ALA A 60 -4.22 21.27 -7.27
CA ALA A 60 -4.00 22.62 -6.75
C ALA A 60 -2.64 23.19 -7.18
N GLY A 61 -1.57 22.39 -7.06
CA GLY A 61 -0.21 22.79 -7.47
C GLY A 61 -0.10 23.06 -8.97
N GLN A 62 -0.67 22.18 -9.81
CA GLN A 62 -0.69 22.34 -11.26
C GLN A 62 -1.48 23.61 -11.67
N THR A 63 -2.66 23.82 -11.06
CA THR A 63 -3.48 25.02 -11.32
C THR A 63 -2.72 26.28 -10.96
N LEU A 64 -2.10 26.31 -9.76
CA LEU A 64 -1.33 27.45 -9.30
C LEU A 64 -0.14 27.74 -10.23
N ALA A 65 0.59 26.70 -10.64
CA ALA A 65 1.74 26.84 -11.54
C ALA A 65 1.34 27.38 -12.90
N VAL A 66 0.27 26.83 -13.52
CA VAL A 66 -0.24 27.29 -14.82
C VAL A 66 -0.72 28.75 -14.76
N LEU A 67 -1.49 29.10 -13.72
CA LEU A 67 -1.98 30.48 -13.54
C LEU A 67 -0.82 31.45 -13.25
N PHE A 68 0.18 31.04 -12.48
CA PHE A 68 1.36 31.86 -12.22
C PHE A 68 2.17 32.11 -13.50
N VAL A 69 2.37 31.08 -14.33
CA VAL A 69 3.10 31.24 -15.61
C VAL A 69 2.33 32.17 -16.55
N TYR A 70 1.01 32.03 -16.62
CA TYR A 70 0.18 32.83 -17.51
C TYR A 70 0.03 34.28 -17.04
N PHE A 71 -0.42 34.52 -15.78
CA PHE A 71 -0.71 35.86 -15.26
C PHE A 71 0.53 36.51 -14.61
N GLY A 72 1.39 35.74 -13.95
CA GLY A 72 2.53 36.27 -13.21
C GLY A 72 3.75 36.52 -14.11
N LEU A 73 4.05 35.63 -15.04
CA LEU A 73 5.19 35.74 -15.95
C LEU A 73 4.78 36.31 -17.31
N GLY A 74 3.48 36.31 -17.64
CA GLY A 74 2.96 36.79 -18.92
C GLY A 74 3.35 35.92 -20.11
N PHE A 75 3.57 34.62 -19.88
CA PHE A 75 3.96 33.69 -20.95
C PHE A 75 2.73 33.21 -21.72
N ASN A 76 2.89 33.09 -23.04
CA ASN A 76 1.81 32.62 -23.90
C ASN A 76 1.71 31.10 -23.86
N LEU A 77 0.72 30.56 -23.18
CA LEU A 77 0.41 29.15 -23.12
C LEU A 77 -1.07 28.87 -23.41
N PRO A 78 -1.44 27.68 -23.89
CA PRO A 78 -2.83 27.33 -24.18
C PRO A 78 -3.62 27.11 -22.88
N LEU A 79 -3.94 28.20 -22.15
CA LEU A 79 -4.54 28.18 -20.81
C LEU A 79 -5.80 27.30 -20.73
N SER A 80 -6.68 27.40 -21.74
CA SER A 80 -7.92 26.63 -21.77
C SER A 80 -7.70 25.14 -21.84
N LEU A 81 -6.72 24.67 -22.64
CA LEU A 81 -6.35 23.26 -22.74
C LEU A 81 -5.69 22.76 -21.46
N CYS A 82 -4.79 23.56 -20.88
CA CYS A 82 -4.14 23.22 -19.61
C CYS A 82 -5.18 23.06 -18.49
N LEU A 83 -6.09 24.02 -18.35
CA LEU A 83 -7.16 23.94 -17.35
C LEU A 83 -8.13 22.79 -17.62
N ALA A 84 -8.44 22.46 -18.88
CA ALA A 84 -9.27 21.32 -19.21
C ALA A 84 -8.62 19.98 -18.79
N VAL A 85 -7.31 19.83 -19.03
CA VAL A 85 -6.54 18.63 -18.60
C VAL A 85 -6.50 18.51 -17.07
N ILE A 86 -6.32 19.63 -16.36
CA ILE A 86 -6.34 19.63 -14.88
C ILE A 86 -7.75 19.34 -14.36
N ALA A 87 -8.79 19.94 -14.99
CA ALA A 87 -10.18 19.71 -14.61
C ALA A 87 -10.60 18.24 -14.80
N ALA A 88 -10.07 17.53 -15.81
CA ALA A 88 -10.32 16.11 -15.99
C ALA A 88 -9.83 15.29 -14.77
N SER A 89 -8.66 15.63 -14.21
CA SER A 89 -8.14 14.99 -12.98
C SER A 89 -9.00 15.32 -11.76
N ALA A 90 -9.40 16.57 -11.60
CA ALA A 90 -10.31 16.98 -10.53
C ALA A 90 -11.66 16.25 -10.61
N TRP A 91 -12.23 16.15 -11.82
CA TRP A 91 -13.49 15.46 -12.06
C TRP A 91 -13.41 13.96 -11.75
N LEU A 92 -12.34 13.31 -12.18
CA LEU A 92 -12.09 11.91 -11.83
C LEU A 92 -12.04 11.72 -10.30
N ASN A 93 -11.37 12.62 -9.57
CA ASN A 93 -11.27 12.54 -8.12
C ASN A 93 -12.64 12.71 -7.43
N VAL A 94 -13.46 13.64 -7.92
CA VAL A 94 -14.84 13.82 -7.46
C VAL A 94 -15.66 12.56 -7.73
N PHE A 95 -15.59 11.99 -8.95
CA PHE A 95 -16.31 10.76 -9.30
C PHE A 95 -15.92 9.59 -8.41
N LEU A 96 -14.62 9.40 -8.18
CA LEU A 96 -14.10 8.35 -7.29
C LEU A 96 -14.56 8.55 -5.85
N SER A 97 -14.68 9.80 -5.38
CA SER A 97 -15.17 10.11 -4.03
C SER A 97 -16.61 9.65 -3.82
N PHE A 98 -17.45 9.78 -4.85
CA PHE A 98 -18.84 9.30 -4.81
C PHE A 98 -18.97 7.80 -5.05
N ALA A 99 -18.13 7.22 -5.92
CA ALA A 99 -18.13 5.79 -6.19
C ALA A 99 -17.58 4.95 -5.04
N ALA A 100 -16.74 5.53 -4.18
CA ALA A 100 -16.12 4.87 -3.02
C ALA A 100 -17.05 4.74 -1.79
N VAL A 101 -18.38 4.80 -1.97
CA VAL A 101 -19.38 4.57 -0.91
C VAL A 101 -19.46 3.07 -0.62
N GLY A 102 -18.44 2.53 0.03
CA GLY A 102 -18.37 1.15 0.51
C GLY A 102 -16.94 0.73 0.85
N PRO A 103 -16.74 -0.26 1.71
CA PRO A 103 -15.43 -0.77 2.09
C PRO A 103 -14.85 -1.68 0.99
N GLN A 104 -14.76 -1.21 -0.26
CA GLN A 104 -14.12 -1.96 -1.32
C GLN A 104 -12.60 -1.73 -1.24
N LEU A 105 -11.90 -2.77 -0.81
CA LEU A 105 -10.45 -2.88 -1.03
C LEU A 105 -10.20 -2.75 -2.54
N LEU A 106 -9.59 -1.64 -2.95
CA LEU A 106 -9.14 -1.46 -4.32
C LEU A 106 -8.21 -2.61 -4.70
N LYS A 107 -8.62 -3.38 -5.72
CA LYS A 107 -7.72 -4.37 -6.32
C LYS A 107 -6.49 -3.62 -6.85
N GLY A 108 -5.30 -4.22 -6.78
CA GLY A 108 -4.06 -3.56 -7.21
C GLY A 108 -4.11 -3.02 -8.65
N TRP A 109 -4.96 -3.60 -9.51
CA TRP A 109 -5.21 -3.13 -10.88
C TRP A 109 -5.97 -1.80 -10.92
N ASP A 110 -7.00 -1.62 -10.09
CA ASP A 110 -7.80 -0.39 -10.06
C ASP A 110 -6.95 0.81 -9.60
N ALA A 111 -6.08 0.59 -8.60
CA ALA A 111 -5.13 1.61 -8.17
C ALA A 111 -4.06 1.89 -9.25
N ALA A 112 -3.60 0.86 -9.98
CA ALA A 112 -2.67 1.05 -11.10
C ALA A 112 -3.29 1.86 -12.23
N LEU A 113 -4.56 1.64 -12.58
CA LEU A 113 -5.28 2.44 -13.57
C LEU A 113 -5.41 3.90 -13.16
N GLN A 114 -5.70 4.17 -11.90
CA GLN A 114 -5.81 5.54 -11.37
C GLN A 114 -4.48 6.29 -11.44
N ILE A 115 -3.38 5.63 -11.03
CA ILE A 115 -2.04 6.24 -11.10
C ILE A 115 -1.59 6.35 -12.57
N GLY A 116 -1.93 5.38 -13.42
CA GLY A 116 -1.68 5.44 -14.85
C GLY A 116 -2.37 6.64 -15.51
N PHE A 117 -3.63 6.92 -15.14
CA PHE A 117 -4.33 8.13 -15.56
C PHE A 117 -3.58 9.40 -15.10
N ASP A 118 -3.09 9.45 -13.86
CA ASP A 118 -2.34 10.60 -13.35
C ASP A 118 -1.04 10.82 -14.15
N VAL A 119 -0.34 9.74 -14.56
CA VAL A 119 0.84 9.82 -15.45
C VAL A 119 0.48 10.41 -16.81
N VAL A 120 -0.60 9.91 -17.43
CA VAL A 120 -1.04 10.38 -18.76
C VAL A 120 -1.49 11.83 -18.69
N GLN A 121 -2.29 12.19 -17.68
CA GLN A 121 -2.76 13.56 -17.47
C GLN A 121 -1.60 14.53 -17.27
N LEU A 122 -0.62 14.19 -16.44
CA LEU A 122 0.55 15.03 -16.19
C LEU A 122 1.44 15.13 -17.43
N ALA A 123 1.65 14.02 -18.15
CA ALA A 123 2.40 14.01 -19.40
C ALA A 123 1.75 14.91 -20.48
N LEU A 124 0.41 14.87 -20.59
CA LEU A 124 -0.32 15.76 -21.49
C LEU A 124 -0.16 17.24 -21.10
N LEU A 125 -0.26 17.55 -19.81
CA LEU A 125 -0.06 18.93 -19.33
C LEU A 125 1.36 19.42 -19.64
N ILE A 126 2.38 18.59 -19.43
CA ILE A 126 3.78 18.91 -19.74
C ILE A 126 3.96 19.10 -21.26
N SER A 127 3.32 18.25 -22.07
CA SER A 127 3.38 18.35 -23.53
C SER A 127 2.76 19.66 -24.05
N LEU A 128 1.69 20.15 -23.41
CA LEU A 128 1.09 21.45 -23.75
C LEU A 128 1.95 22.65 -23.34
N THR A 129 2.96 22.43 -22.52
CA THR A 129 3.77 23.48 -21.88
C THR A 129 5.27 23.33 -22.11
N GLY A 130 5.69 22.68 -23.21
CA GLY A 130 7.09 22.61 -23.63
C GLY A 130 7.72 21.21 -23.68
N GLY A 131 6.96 20.15 -23.37
CA GLY A 131 7.43 18.77 -23.48
C GLY A 131 8.73 18.51 -22.72
N LEU A 132 9.76 17.99 -23.40
CA LEU A 132 11.08 17.71 -22.81
C LEU A 132 11.83 18.95 -22.38
N SER A 133 11.50 20.11 -22.93
CA SER A 133 12.09 21.40 -22.56
C SER A 133 11.45 21.97 -21.28
N ASN A 134 10.34 21.41 -20.81
CA ASN A 134 9.64 21.88 -19.62
C ASN A 134 10.40 21.53 -18.35
N PRO A 135 10.73 22.50 -17.47
CA PRO A 135 11.43 22.22 -16.21
C PRO A 135 10.65 21.31 -15.26
N PHE A 136 9.32 21.22 -15.42
CA PHE A 136 8.44 20.37 -14.62
C PHE A 136 8.38 18.91 -15.11
N LEU A 137 9.15 18.54 -16.16
CA LEU A 137 9.22 17.17 -16.67
C LEU A 137 9.51 16.13 -15.58
N LEU A 138 10.38 16.47 -14.63
CA LEU A 138 10.77 15.59 -13.52
C LEU A 138 9.62 15.26 -12.58
N PHE A 139 8.52 16.01 -12.59
CA PHE A 139 7.32 15.65 -11.80
C PHE A 139 6.67 14.34 -12.24
N LEU A 140 6.97 13.81 -13.42
CA LEU A 140 6.57 12.45 -13.83
C LEU A 140 7.13 11.34 -12.91
N ILE A 141 8.16 11.62 -12.13
CA ILE A 141 8.69 10.70 -11.12
C ILE A 141 7.69 10.52 -9.95
N ALA A 142 6.90 11.55 -9.62
CA ALA A 142 6.01 11.53 -8.46
C ALA A 142 4.96 10.40 -8.50
N PRO A 143 4.13 10.25 -9.56
CA PRO A 143 3.17 9.14 -9.63
C PRO A 143 3.85 7.77 -9.66
N VAL A 144 5.06 7.65 -10.24
CA VAL A 144 5.84 6.40 -10.22
C VAL A 144 6.28 6.04 -8.80
N THR A 145 6.73 7.02 -8.03
CA THR A 145 7.11 6.82 -6.61
C THR A 145 5.91 6.41 -5.77
N VAL A 146 4.74 7.03 -5.99
CA VAL A 146 3.48 6.63 -5.34
C VAL A 146 3.09 5.20 -5.72
N ALA A 147 3.24 4.80 -6.99
CA ALA A 147 3.01 3.43 -7.42
C ALA A 147 3.97 2.46 -6.73
N ALA A 148 5.26 2.80 -6.63
CA ALA A 148 6.28 1.96 -6.00
C ALA A 148 6.04 1.74 -4.51
N SER A 149 5.55 2.74 -3.80
CA SER A 149 5.22 2.65 -2.36
C SER A 149 3.88 1.95 -2.07
N SER A 150 2.98 1.86 -3.06
CA SER A 150 1.61 1.41 -2.84
C SER A 150 1.25 0.11 -3.56
N LEU A 151 1.93 -0.24 -4.65
CA LEU A 151 1.61 -1.36 -5.52
C LEU A 151 2.68 -2.44 -5.52
N ARG A 152 2.30 -3.61 -6.04
CA ARG A 152 3.27 -4.69 -6.30
C ARG A 152 4.21 -4.30 -7.44
N GLY A 153 5.46 -4.75 -7.42
CA GLY A 153 6.52 -4.40 -8.37
C GLY A 153 6.15 -4.48 -9.86
N ARG A 154 5.32 -5.45 -10.25
CA ARG A 154 4.81 -5.56 -11.64
C ARG A 154 3.99 -4.35 -12.09
N TYR A 155 3.18 -3.79 -11.22
CA TYR A 155 2.39 -2.59 -11.54
C TYR A 155 3.25 -1.34 -11.54
N THR A 156 4.20 -1.25 -10.62
CA THR A 156 5.21 -0.18 -10.61
C THR A 156 6.02 -0.17 -11.90
N ALA A 157 6.47 -1.35 -12.37
CA ALA A 157 7.18 -1.47 -13.63
C ALA A 157 6.31 -1.00 -14.81
N LEU A 158 5.02 -1.37 -14.84
CA LEU A 158 4.09 -0.92 -15.87
C LEU A 158 3.93 0.61 -15.88
N ILE A 159 3.75 1.22 -14.71
CA ILE A 159 3.62 2.68 -14.57
C ILE A 159 4.93 3.39 -14.95
N SER A 160 6.10 2.82 -14.59
CA SER A 160 7.41 3.35 -14.99
C SER A 160 7.59 3.33 -16.50
N VAL A 161 7.25 2.20 -17.15
CA VAL A 161 7.30 2.08 -18.62
C VAL A 161 6.33 3.06 -19.28
N LEU A 162 5.12 3.24 -18.72
CA LEU A 162 4.16 4.22 -19.22
C LEU A 162 4.72 5.65 -19.13
N ALA A 163 5.31 6.03 -17.99
CA ALA A 163 5.89 7.37 -17.80
C ALA A 163 7.05 7.65 -18.75
N ILE A 164 7.99 6.70 -18.88
CA ILE A 164 9.12 6.81 -19.82
C ILE A 164 8.61 6.84 -21.28
N GLY A 165 7.63 6.00 -21.62
CA GLY A 165 7.03 5.96 -22.94
C GLY A 165 6.32 7.26 -23.32
N MET A 166 5.54 7.83 -22.41
CA MET A 166 4.90 9.13 -22.61
C MET A 166 5.94 10.23 -22.82
N ALA A 167 7.00 10.25 -22.02
CA ALA A 167 8.09 11.22 -22.17
C ALA A 167 8.85 11.04 -23.51
N ALA A 168 9.09 9.80 -23.94
CA ALA A 168 9.75 9.50 -25.22
C ALA A 168 8.92 9.90 -26.44
N LEU A 169 7.58 9.93 -26.30
CA LEU A 169 6.68 10.35 -27.36
C LEU A 169 6.48 11.88 -27.43
N MET A 170 6.83 12.63 -26.36
CA MET A 170 6.65 14.10 -26.31
C MET A 170 7.22 14.84 -27.52
N PRO A 171 8.42 14.52 -28.06
CA PRO A 171 8.95 15.23 -29.23
C PRO A 171 8.05 15.19 -30.46
N LEU A 172 7.09 14.26 -30.55
CA LEU A 172 6.22 14.11 -31.71
C LEU A 172 4.97 15.03 -31.66
N PHE A 173 4.56 15.49 -30.47
CA PHE A 173 3.28 16.19 -30.28
C PHE A 173 3.32 17.30 -29.24
N ALA A 174 4.47 17.57 -28.60
CA ALA A 174 4.58 18.63 -27.63
C ALA A 174 4.53 20.02 -28.31
N PHE A 175 3.92 20.96 -27.62
CA PHE A 175 3.98 22.36 -28.00
C PHE A 175 5.32 22.95 -27.61
N GLU A 176 5.63 24.10 -28.24
CA GLU A 176 6.84 24.85 -27.90
C GLU A 176 6.80 25.33 -26.44
N LEU A 177 7.97 25.52 -25.84
CA LEU A 177 8.06 26.03 -24.50
C LEU A 177 7.46 27.43 -24.43
N PRO A 178 6.47 27.69 -23.54
CA PRO A 178 5.86 29.02 -23.42
C PRO A 178 6.92 30.05 -23.06
N TRP A 179 6.93 31.16 -23.82
CA TRP A 179 7.83 32.27 -23.61
C TRP A 179 7.09 33.59 -23.83
N ARG A 180 7.80 34.71 -23.79
CA ARG A 180 7.22 36.03 -24.02
C ARG A 180 6.70 36.17 -25.45
N GLU A 181 5.68 36.98 -25.65
CA GLU A 181 5.15 37.24 -26.98
C GLU A 181 6.27 37.72 -27.94
N GLY A 182 6.38 37.07 -29.08
CA GLY A 182 7.36 37.39 -30.13
C GLY A 182 8.70 36.67 -30.04
N ASP A 183 8.99 35.99 -28.94
CA ASP A 183 10.23 35.23 -28.77
C ASP A 183 9.95 33.73 -28.61
N VAL A 184 10.76 32.89 -29.25
CA VAL A 184 10.70 31.44 -29.10
C VAL A 184 11.99 30.96 -28.42
N LEU A 185 11.87 30.37 -27.28
CA LEU A 185 13.02 29.77 -26.59
C LEU A 185 13.26 28.35 -27.13
N ILE A 186 14.20 28.23 -28.05
CA ILE A 186 14.65 26.93 -28.59
C ILE A 186 15.82 26.43 -27.75
N LEU A 187 15.63 25.36 -27.01
CA LEU A 187 16.69 24.69 -26.26
C LEU A 187 17.49 23.73 -27.17
N PRO A 188 18.80 23.59 -26.95
CA PRO A 188 19.58 22.63 -27.70
C PRO A 188 19.06 21.20 -27.51
N GLN A 189 19.06 20.38 -28.56
CA GLN A 189 18.65 18.97 -28.50
C GLN A 189 19.40 18.16 -27.43
N LEU A 190 20.66 18.51 -27.15
CA LEU A 190 21.43 17.90 -26.08
C LEU A 190 20.83 18.14 -24.70
N PHE A 191 20.20 19.30 -24.48
CA PHE A 191 19.54 19.63 -23.22
C PHE A 191 18.26 18.80 -23.04
N GLU A 192 17.45 18.67 -24.08
CA GLU A 192 16.24 17.82 -24.05
C GLU A 192 16.59 16.34 -23.85
N GLY A 193 17.63 15.84 -24.54
CA GLY A 193 18.16 14.50 -24.34
C GLY A 193 18.70 14.28 -22.92
N GLY A 194 19.33 15.30 -22.34
CA GLY A 194 19.79 15.29 -20.94
C GLY A 194 18.62 15.24 -19.95
N HIS A 195 17.56 16.03 -20.18
CA HIS A 195 16.35 15.99 -19.36
C HIS A 195 15.65 14.61 -19.42
N PHE A 196 15.52 14.04 -20.61
CA PHE A 196 14.97 12.70 -20.78
C PHE A 196 15.80 11.63 -20.06
N ALA A 197 17.13 11.69 -20.21
CA ALA A 197 18.03 10.76 -19.51
C ALA A 197 17.92 10.91 -17.98
N ALA A 198 17.87 12.14 -17.47
CA ALA A 198 17.70 12.43 -16.05
C ALA A 198 16.35 11.91 -15.53
N LEU A 199 15.28 12.05 -16.31
CA LEU A 199 13.97 11.48 -16.00
C LEU A 199 14.02 9.94 -15.90
N CYS A 200 14.62 9.27 -16.88
CA CYS A 200 14.75 7.81 -16.89
C CYS A 200 15.53 7.30 -15.67
N ILE A 201 16.68 7.92 -15.39
CA ILE A 201 17.50 7.58 -14.21
C ILE A 201 16.71 7.84 -12.93
N GLY A 202 16.04 8.98 -12.84
CA GLY A 202 15.19 9.32 -11.70
C GLY A 202 14.06 8.34 -11.47
N ILE A 203 13.32 7.97 -12.52
CA ILE A 203 12.24 6.98 -12.43
C ILE A 203 12.77 5.65 -11.90
N VAL A 204 13.84 5.12 -12.47
CA VAL A 204 14.44 3.85 -12.04
C VAL A 204 14.92 3.93 -10.58
N PHE A 205 15.64 4.99 -10.24
CA PHE A 205 16.17 5.17 -8.89
C PHE A 205 15.06 5.28 -7.84
N PHE A 206 14.09 6.16 -8.05
CA PHE A 206 13.02 6.39 -7.08
C PHE A 206 12.05 5.20 -7.00
N ALA A 207 11.76 4.52 -8.13
CA ALA A 207 10.95 3.32 -8.13
C ALA A 207 11.60 2.20 -7.30
N LEU A 208 12.88 1.93 -7.51
CA LEU A 208 13.61 0.89 -6.77
C LEU A 208 13.77 1.25 -5.29
N SER A 209 14.07 2.53 -4.98
CA SER A 209 14.21 3.00 -3.60
C SER A 209 12.92 2.90 -2.83
N ALA A 210 11.81 3.37 -3.41
CA ALA A 210 10.50 3.32 -2.77
C ALA A 210 10.01 1.88 -2.58
N GLN A 211 10.26 0.97 -3.54
CA GLN A 211 9.95 -0.45 -3.37
C GLN A 211 10.72 -1.08 -2.22
N ARG A 212 12.03 -0.81 -2.10
CA ARG A 212 12.85 -1.33 -1.00
C ARG A 212 12.34 -0.86 0.35
N VAL A 213 12.05 0.43 0.49
CA VAL A 213 11.50 1.00 1.73
C VAL A 213 10.17 0.33 2.09
N ASN A 214 9.27 0.17 1.11
CA ASN A 214 7.98 -0.49 1.34
C ASN A 214 8.12 -1.98 1.74
N GLU A 215 9.08 -2.70 1.15
CA GLU A 215 9.37 -4.09 1.53
C GLU A 215 9.94 -4.19 2.94
N ASP A 216 10.82 -3.28 3.33
CA ASP A 216 11.44 -3.27 4.66
C ASP A 216 10.42 -2.86 5.74
N GLU A 217 9.56 -1.90 5.48
CA GLU A 217 8.41 -1.59 6.34
C GLU A 217 7.50 -2.80 6.51
N ALA A 218 7.17 -3.51 5.42
CA ALA A 218 6.34 -4.70 5.49
C ALA A 218 6.99 -5.86 6.26
N LYS A 219 8.32 -6.00 6.23
CA LYS A 219 9.07 -6.96 7.07
C LYS A 219 9.02 -6.56 8.53
N MET A 220 9.20 -5.27 8.83
CA MET A 220 9.16 -4.75 10.20
C MET A 220 7.80 -4.94 10.84
N VAL A 221 6.71 -4.62 10.13
CA VAL A 221 5.34 -4.85 10.62
C VAL A 221 5.11 -6.34 10.92
N ARG A 222 5.51 -7.24 10.02
CA ARG A 222 5.39 -8.69 10.25
C ARG A 222 6.20 -9.16 11.46
N ALA A 223 7.39 -8.62 11.68
CA ALA A 223 8.21 -8.95 12.85
C ALA A 223 7.56 -8.47 14.15
N LEU A 224 6.98 -7.27 14.16
CA LEU A 224 6.25 -6.74 15.31
C LEU A 224 4.99 -7.57 15.62
N ASP A 225 4.23 -7.96 14.60
CA ASP A 225 3.05 -8.81 14.76
C ASP A 225 3.45 -10.19 15.35
N ALA A 226 4.53 -10.80 14.85
CA ALA A 226 5.04 -12.06 15.39
C ALA A 226 5.49 -11.92 16.86
N ALA A 227 6.17 -10.82 17.20
CA ALA A 227 6.58 -10.54 18.58
C ALA A 227 5.37 -10.33 19.51
N ALA A 228 4.33 -9.62 19.04
CA ALA A 228 3.10 -9.41 19.80
C ALA A 228 2.37 -10.73 20.11
N VAL A 229 2.31 -11.66 19.15
CA VAL A 229 1.73 -13.00 19.35
C VAL A 229 2.51 -13.79 20.40
N VAL A 230 3.85 -13.76 20.35
CA VAL A 230 4.69 -14.45 21.35
C VAL A 230 4.48 -13.87 22.74
N MET A 231 4.50 -12.54 22.87
CA MET A 231 4.26 -11.87 24.16
C MET A 231 2.87 -12.18 24.73
N SER A 232 1.83 -12.16 23.88
CA SER A 232 0.48 -12.53 24.30
C SER A 232 0.39 -13.97 24.81
N ARG A 233 1.09 -14.91 24.17
CA ARG A 233 1.18 -16.30 24.60
C ARG A 233 1.91 -16.43 25.94
N GLU A 234 3.01 -15.72 26.12
CA GLU A 234 3.79 -15.73 27.36
C GLU A 234 2.98 -15.15 28.52
N GLN A 235 2.26 -14.05 28.30
CA GLN A 235 1.36 -13.47 29.30
C GLN A 235 0.26 -14.44 29.72
N ARG A 236 -0.35 -15.17 28.77
CA ARG A 236 -1.37 -16.18 29.07
C ARG A 236 -0.79 -17.34 29.88
N LEU A 237 0.41 -17.82 29.53
CA LEU A 237 1.09 -18.88 30.28
C LEU A 237 1.46 -18.41 31.69
N SER A 238 1.95 -17.20 31.84
CA SER A 238 2.25 -16.61 33.17
C SER A 238 0.98 -16.47 34.03
N ALA A 239 -0.13 -15.99 33.43
CA ALA A 239 -1.40 -15.88 34.13
C ALA A 239 -1.92 -17.26 34.59
N LEU A 240 -1.85 -18.30 33.71
CA LEU A 240 -2.22 -19.66 34.07
C LEU A 240 -1.32 -20.23 35.15
N GLY A 241 -0.02 -19.96 35.12
CA GLY A 241 0.93 -20.34 36.17
C GLY A 241 0.58 -19.72 37.53
N ALA A 242 0.29 -18.42 37.55
CA ALA A 242 -0.16 -17.72 38.77
C ALA A 242 -1.48 -18.27 39.32
N MET A 243 -2.47 -18.52 38.44
CA MET A 243 -3.74 -19.13 38.84
C MET A 243 -3.56 -20.56 39.38
N SER A 244 -2.69 -21.37 38.76
CA SER A 244 -2.39 -22.73 39.23
C SER A 244 -1.70 -22.72 40.58
N ALA A 245 -0.76 -21.81 40.81
CA ALA A 245 -0.10 -21.67 42.10
C ALA A 245 -1.08 -21.24 43.21
N MET A 246 -2.00 -20.30 42.91
CA MET A 246 -3.04 -19.85 43.83
C MET A 246 -4.01 -20.98 44.15
N ALA A 247 -4.48 -21.72 43.15
CA ALA A 247 -5.36 -22.88 43.34
C ALA A 247 -4.67 -24.00 44.16
N ALA A 248 -3.38 -24.28 43.91
CA ALA A 248 -2.61 -25.26 44.71
C ALA A 248 -2.48 -24.83 46.19
N HIS A 249 -2.30 -23.53 46.45
CA HIS A 249 -2.25 -22.98 47.81
C HIS A 249 -3.60 -23.08 48.52
N GLU A 250 -4.68 -22.71 47.86
CA GLU A 250 -6.05 -22.78 48.42
C GLU A 250 -6.52 -24.22 48.65
N LEU A 251 -6.13 -25.17 47.78
CA LEU A 251 -6.47 -26.57 47.95
C LEU A 251 -5.56 -27.25 48.98
N GLY A 252 -4.33 -26.80 49.14
CA GLY A 252 -3.38 -27.35 50.11
C GLY A 252 -3.81 -27.20 51.56
N THR A 253 -4.45 -26.08 51.90
CA THR A 253 -4.92 -25.80 53.28
C THR A 253 -6.01 -26.78 53.73
N PRO A 254 -7.13 -27.01 53.00
CA PRO A 254 -8.16 -27.98 53.40
C PRO A 254 -7.63 -29.42 53.37
N LEU A 255 -6.77 -29.75 52.40
CA LEU A 255 -6.15 -31.09 52.34
C LEU A 255 -5.26 -31.38 53.57
N ALA A 256 -4.50 -30.41 54.02
CA ALA A 256 -3.68 -30.53 55.26
C ALA A 256 -4.57 -30.72 56.48
N THR A 257 -5.70 -30.00 56.57
CA THR A 257 -6.69 -30.12 57.63
C THR A 257 -7.34 -31.51 57.63
N ILE A 258 -7.75 -32.02 56.47
CA ILE A 258 -8.32 -33.36 56.31
C ILE A 258 -7.30 -34.42 56.72
N HIS A 259 -6.03 -34.27 56.28
CA HIS A 259 -4.97 -35.18 56.62
C HIS A 259 -4.71 -35.20 58.14
N LEU A 260 -4.70 -34.03 58.79
CA LEU A 260 -4.50 -33.94 60.23
C LEU A 260 -5.63 -34.61 61.01
N VAL A 261 -6.89 -34.33 60.66
CA VAL A 261 -8.08 -34.93 61.29
C VAL A 261 -8.14 -36.44 61.08
N SER A 262 -7.81 -36.92 59.88
CA SER A 262 -7.70 -38.33 59.54
C SER A 262 -6.63 -39.03 60.37
N LYS A 263 -5.50 -38.42 60.59
CA LYS A 263 -4.41 -38.96 61.41
C LYS A 263 -4.77 -39.04 62.91
N GLU A 264 -5.49 -38.03 63.40
CA GLU A 264 -6.03 -38.04 64.78
C GLU A 264 -7.08 -39.13 65.00
N LEU A 265 -8.00 -39.31 64.06
CA LEU A 265 -9.01 -40.40 64.08
C LEU A 265 -8.36 -41.76 64.09
N TYR A 266 -7.35 -42.00 63.26
CA TYR A 266 -6.56 -43.26 63.26
C TYR A 266 -5.83 -43.53 64.58
N ALA A 267 -5.42 -42.46 65.26
CA ALA A 267 -4.76 -42.60 66.55
C ALA A 267 -5.75 -42.87 67.70
N MET A 268 -7.02 -42.49 67.54
CA MET A 268 -8.06 -42.75 68.54
C MET A 268 -8.76 -44.10 68.42
N PHE A 269 -8.69 -44.70 67.24
CA PHE A 269 -9.31 -46.05 66.96
C PHE A 269 -8.21 -46.95 66.35
N PRO A 270 -7.37 -47.60 67.19
CA PRO A 270 -6.36 -48.51 66.75
C PRO A 270 -6.93 -49.87 66.26
#